data_61cd88bc147c0db8363f900dee8446a7
#
_entry.id   61cd88bc147c0db8363f900dee8446a7
#
_cell.length_a   1.000
_cell.length_b   1.000
_cell.length_c   1.000
_cell.angle_alpha   90.00
_cell.angle_beta   90.00
_cell.angle_gamma   90.00
#
_symmetry.space_group_name_H-M   'P 1'
#
loop_
_entity.id
_entity.type
_entity.pdbx_description
1 polymer ?
#
loop_
_entity_poly.entity_id
_entity_poly.type
_entity_poly.pdbx_seq_one_letter_code
_entity_poly.pdbx_strand_id
1 'polypeptide(L)'
;LVVLLAGCAGHEYKQQPWDPELPVARAKQWMPISQQAGSAWGVSPELITAIIAVESGGNPNVVSASNAVGLMQIKASTAGKDVWRRMGWAGQPTNSELKNPERNISVGAAYLSILEKGPLAGIQDPEVMQDALAVSYANGAGALLRSFSSDRATAIEKINKLDRDAFFQHVVKEHPAAQAPRYLWKINKALDAM
;
A
#
# COMPACT_ATOMS: atom_id res chain seq x y z
N LEU A 1 26.39 -4.71 43.76
CA LEU A 1 25.89 -3.69 42.83
C LEU A 1 25.17 -4.43 41.67
N VAL A 2 23.83 -4.51 41.75
CA VAL A 2 23.01 -5.13 40.71
C VAL A 2 22.66 -4.03 39.70
N VAL A 3 23.21 -4.12 38.49
CA VAL A 3 22.83 -3.25 37.39
C VAL A 3 21.55 -3.84 36.78
N LEU A 4 20.41 -3.23 37.05
CA LEU A 4 19.16 -3.48 36.35
C LEU A 4 19.26 -2.89 34.94
N LEU A 5 19.45 -3.76 33.96
CA LEU A 5 19.23 -3.44 32.55
C LEU A 5 17.73 -3.25 32.35
N ALA A 6 17.27 -2.00 32.33
CA ALA A 6 15.93 -1.65 31.85
C ALA A 6 15.87 -1.96 30.36
N GLY A 7 15.39 -3.16 30.00
CA GLY A 7 15.02 -3.47 28.65
C GLY A 7 13.90 -2.51 28.21
N CYS A 8 14.14 -1.74 27.16
CA CYS A 8 13.09 -1.06 26.42
C CYS A 8 12.14 -2.11 25.87
N ALA A 9 11.07 -2.40 26.61
CA ALA A 9 9.93 -3.13 26.08
C ALA A 9 9.30 -2.23 25.01
N GLY A 10 9.66 -2.46 23.75
CA GLY A 10 8.96 -1.88 22.63
C GLY A 10 7.46 -2.25 22.80
N HIS A 11 6.60 -1.25 22.77
CA HIS A 11 5.15 -1.48 22.79
C HIS A 11 4.81 -2.30 21.55
N GLU A 12 4.62 -3.59 21.76
CA GLU A 12 4.16 -4.50 20.69
C GLU A 12 2.78 -4.02 20.25
N TYR A 13 2.65 -3.63 18.99
CA TYR A 13 1.38 -3.17 18.42
C TYR A 13 0.39 -4.35 18.41
N LYS A 14 -0.53 -4.39 19.37
CA LYS A 14 -1.52 -5.47 19.53
C LYS A 14 -2.56 -5.36 18.44
N GLN A 15 -2.45 -6.23 17.43
CA GLN A 15 -3.42 -6.38 16.35
C GLN A 15 -4.48 -7.43 16.68
N GLN A 16 -5.70 -7.21 16.16
CA GLN A 16 -6.66 -8.31 16.09
C GLN A 16 -6.14 -9.37 15.11
N PRO A 17 -6.32 -10.68 15.42
CA PRO A 17 -5.88 -11.75 14.54
C PRO A 17 -6.43 -11.57 13.11
N TRP A 18 -5.58 -11.77 12.13
CA TRP A 18 -5.92 -11.87 10.72
C TRP A 18 -5.04 -12.94 10.10
N ASP A 19 -5.69 -13.96 9.51
CA ASP A 19 -5.00 -15.06 8.85
C ASP A 19 -4.82 -14.72 7.37
N PRO A 20 -3.58 -14.62 6.86
CA PRO A 20 -3.30 -14.32 5.45
C PRO A 20 -3.48 -15.53 4.52
N GLU A 21 -3.53 -16.77 5.00
CA GLU A 21 -3.44 -17.99 4.20
C GLU A 21 -4.46 -18.01 3.05
N LEU A 22 -5.74 -17.91 3.37
CA LEU A 22 -6.80 -17.98 2.37
C LEU A 22 -6.86 -16.75 1.45
N PRO A 23 -6.78 -15.51 1.96
CA PRO A 23 -6.70 -14.34 1.09
C PRO A 23 -5.50 -14.36 0.14
N VAL A 24 -4.33 -14.75 0.62
CA VAL A 24 -3.11 -14.86 -0.21
C VAL A 24 -3.25 -15.98 -1.24
N ALA A 25 -3.74 -17.16 -0.85
CA ALA A 25 -3.97 -18.26 -1.80
C ALA A 25 -4.91 -17.86 -2.94
N ARG A 26 -5.97 -17.12 -2.64
CA ARG A 26 -6.90 -16.59 -3.65
C ARG A 26 -6.28 -15.48 -4.50
N ALA A 27 -5.47 -14.61 -3.91
CA ALA A 27 -4.80 -13.54 -4.63
C ALA A 27 -3.73 -14.08 -5.59
N LYS A 28 -3.04 -15.17 -5.25
CA LYS A 28 -2.02 -15.82 -6.08
C LYS A 28 -2.53 -16.30 -7.43
N GLN A 29 -3.83 -16.58 -7.60
CA GLN A 29 -4.39 -16.91 -8.92
C GLN A 29 -4.24 -15.76 -9.92
N TRP A 30 -4.09 -14.53 -9.44
CA TRP A 30 -3.90 -13.32 -10.24
C TRP A 30 -2.41 -12.96 -10.45
N MET A 31 -1.48 -13.75 -9.92
CA MET A 31 -0.04 -13.50 -10.04
C MET A 31 0.44 -13.30 -11.48
N PRO A 32 -0.01 -14.07 -12.49
CA PRO A 32 0.41 -13.83 -13.87
C PRO A 32 0.06 -12.42 -14.37
N ILE A 33 -1.13 -11.91 -14.01
CA ILE A 33 -1.56 -10.54 -14.35
C ILE A 33 -0.78 -9.50 -13.53
N SER A 34 -0.51 -9.79 -12.25
CA SER A 34 0.32 -8.94 -11.40
C SER A 34 1.75 -8.82 -11.92
N GLN A 35 2.33 -9.90 -12.44
CA GLN A 35 3.65 -9.89 -13.08
C GLN A 35 3.67 -9.04 -14.35
N GLN A 36 2.66 -9.19 -15.20
CA GLN A 36 2.53 -8.39 -16.42
C GLN A 36 2.38 -6.89 -16.10
N ALA A 37 1.50 -6.54 -15.17
CA ALA A 37 1.30 -5.17 -14.74
C ALA A 37 2.54 -4.61 -14.02
N GLY A 38 3.18 -5.40 -13.17
CA GLY A 38 4.42 -5.05 -12.49
C GLY A 38 5.55 -4.71 -13.45
N SER A 39 5.75 -5.54 -14.48
CA SER A 39 6.70 -5.27 -15.56
C SER A 39 6.39 -3.98 -16.31
N ALA A 40 5.10 -3.74 -16.62
CA ALA A 40 4.69 -2.56 -17.39
C ALA A 40 4.88 -1.25 -16.60
N TRP A 41 4.70 -1.27 -15.29
CA TRP A 41 4.70 -0.07 -14.45
C TRP A 41 5.94 0.06 -13.53
N GLY A 42 6.79 -0.96 -13.46
CA GLY A 42 7.96 -0.99 -12.59
C GLY A 42 7.61 -1.18 -11.12
N VAL A 43 6.61 -1.99 -10.81
CA VAL A 43 6.12 -2.24 -9.45
C VAL A 43 6.26 -3.73 -9.11
N SER A 44 6.60 -4.06 -7.84
CA SER A 44 6.68 -5.46 -7.37
C SER A 44 5.34 -6.19 -7.58
N PRO A 45 5.33 -7.32 -8.31
CA PRO A 45 4.13 -8.15 -8.43
C PRO A 45 3.70 -8.76 -7.10
N GLU A 46 4.62 -8.97 -6.16
CA GLU A 46 4.33 -9.45 -4.80
C GLU A 46 3.55 -8.36 -4.03
N LEU A 47 3.97 -7.09 -4.12
CA LEU A 47 3.22 -5.99 -3.49
C LEU A 47 1.81 -5.86 -4.10
N ILE A 48 1.67 -5.95 -5.43
CA ILE A 48 0.36 -5.95 -6.10
C ILE A 48 -0.51 -7.09 -5.54
N THR A 49 0.04 -8.30 -5.45
CA THR A 49 -0.68 -9.48 -4.97
C THR A 49 -1.03 -9.37 -3.48
N ALA A 50 -0.15 -8.81 -2.65
CA ALA A 50 -0.45 -8.53 -1.24
C ALA A 50 -1.61 -7.54 -1.09
N ILE A 51 -1.64 -6.48 -1.90
CA ILE A 51 -2.74 -5.52 -1.92
C ILE A 51 -4.04 -6.23 -2.32
N ILE A 52 -4.05 -7.06 -3.36
CA ILE A 52 -5.23 -7.85 -3.77
C ILE A 52 -5.73 -8.73 -2.61
N ALA A 53 -4.83 -9.39 -1.89
CA ALA A 53 -5.19 -10.23 -0.75
C ALA A 53 -5.87 -9.44 0.37
N VAL A 54 -5.34 -8.26 0.69
CA VAL A 54 -5.85 -7.41 1.79
C VAL A 54 -7.13 -6.67 1.40
N GLU A 55 -7.23 -6.19 0.16
CA GLU A 55 -8.34 -5.35 -0.31
C GLU A 55 -9.61 -6.14 -0.64
N SER A 56 -9.48 -7.27 -1.33
CA SER A 56 -10.63 -8.03 -1.85
C SER A 56 -10.62 -9.51 -1.50
N GLY A 57 -9.52 -10.01 -0.89
CA GLY A 57 -9.32 -11.46 -0.73
C GLY A 57 -9.29 -12.20 -2.07
N GLY A 58 -8.90 -11.54 -3.16
CA GLY A 58 -8.84 -12.12 -4.50
C GLY A 58 -10.19 -12.13 -5.26
N ASN A 59 -11.23 -11.46 -4.76
CA ASN A 59 -12.54 -11.41 -5.42
C ASN A 59 -12.66 -10.14 -6.31
N PRO A 60 -12.78 -10.29 -7.64
CA PRO A 60 -12.86 -9.17 -8.57
C PRO A 60 -14.19 -8.39 -8.52
N ASN A 61 -15.22 -8.95 -7.91
CA ASN A 61 -16.57 -8.37 -7.89
C ASN A 61 -16.88 -7.51 -6.67
N VAL A 62 -15.92 -7.37 -5.73
CA VAL A 62 -16.14 -6.58 -4.51
C VAL A 62 -16.32 -5.11 -4.86
N VAL A 63 -17.39 -4.51 -4.30
CA VAL A 63 -17.62 -3.07 -4.31
C VAL A 63 -17.87 -2.64 -2.86
N SER A 64 -17.02 -1.75 -2.35
CA SER A 64 -17.15 -1.25 -0.97
C SER A 64 -18.25 -0.19 -0.85
N ALA A 65 -18.68 0.08 0.38
CA ALA A 65 -19.62 1.16 0.68
C ALA A 65 -19.11 2.55 0.21
N SER A 66 -17.80 2.74 0.12
CA SER A 66 -17.18 3.96 -0.39
C SER A 66 -16.93 3.94 -1.91
N ASN A 67 -17.54 2.98 -2.63
CA ASN A 67 -17.41 2.78 -4.07
C ASN A 67 -15.98 2.50 -4.56
N ALA A 68 -15.19 1.77 -3.76
CA ALA A 68 -13.95 1.15 -4.21
C ALA A 68 -14.28 -0.20 -4.88
N VAL A 69 -13.67 -0.51 -6.03
CA VAL A 69 -14.11 -1.57 -6.92
C VAL A 69 -12.99 -2.56 -7.22
N GLY A 70 -13.31 -3.84 -7.19
CA GLY A 70 -12.53 -4.94 -7.74
C GLY A 70 -11.36 -5.38 -6.90
N LEU A 71 -10.42 -6.09 -7.52
CA LEU A 71 -9.31 -6.80 -6.87
C LEU A 71 -8.47 -5.89 -5.97
N MET A 72 -8.10 -4.72 -6.44
CA MET A 72 -7.27 -3.74 -5.72
C MET A 72 -8.09 -2.59 -5.13
N GLN A 73 -9.43 -2.70 -5.07
CA GLN A 73 -10.33 -1.71 -4.49
C GLN A 73 -10.06 -0.28 -4.99
N ILE A 74 -10.07 -0.10 -6.31
CA ILE A 74 -9.83 1.19 -6.94
C ILE A 74 -11.05 2.10 -6.80
N LYS A 75 -10.83 3.32 -6.30
CA LYS A 75 -11.82 4.40 -6.39
C LYS A 75 -11.65 5.15 -7.71
N ALA A 76 -12.68 5.08 -8.56
CA ALA A 76 -12.67 5.74 -9.86
C ALA A 76 -12.38 7.24 -9.77
N SER A 77 -12.98 7.93 -8.79
CA SER A 77 -12.87 9.39 -8.62
C SER A 77 -11.55 9.90 -8.04
N THR A 78 -10.69 9.02 -7.52
CA THR A 78 -9.38 9.36 -6.95
C THR A 78 -8.28 8.64 -7.71
N ALA A 79 -7.85 7.46 -7.26
CA ALA A 79 -6.78 6.69 -7.91
C ALA A 79 -7.03 6.46 -9.41
N GLY A 80 -8.25 6.08 -9.79
CA GLY A 80 -8.62 5.90 -11.19
C GLY A 80 -8.47 7.19 -12.01
N LYS A 81 -8.94 8.31 -11.47
CA LYS A 81 -8.83 9.64 -12.12
C LYS A 81 -7.36 10.08 -12.25
N ASP A 82 -6.54 9.82 -11.25
CA ASP A 82 -5.11 10.15 -11.28
C ASP A 82 -4.38 9.36 -12.37
N VAL A 83 -4.69 8.06 -12.51
CA VAL A 83 -4.17 7.22 -13.59
C VAL A 83 -4.63 7.72 -14.96
N TRP A 84 -5.93 8.04 -15.13
CA TRP A 84 -6.48 8.60 -16.39
C TRP A 84 -5.75 9.88 -16.78
N ARG A 85 -5.57 10.80 -15.83
CA ARG A 85 -4.83 12.04 -16.05
C ARG A 85 -3.39 11.77 -16.47
N ARG A 86 -2.72 10.81 -15.83
CA ARG A 86 -1.34 10.41 -16.16
C ARG A 86 -1.22 9.83 -17.58
N MET A 87 -2.28 9.14 -18.04
CA MET A 87 -2.36 8.58 -19.39
C MET A 87 -2.80 9.59 -20.46
N GLY A 88 -3.13 10.82 -20.07
CA GLY A 88 -3.67 11.83 -20.99
C GLY A 88 -5.15 11.59 -21.36
N TRP A 89 -5.87 10.75 -20.59
CA TRP A 89 -7.27 10.44 -20.84
C TRP A 89 -8.19 11.36 -20.04
N ALA A 90 -9.34 11.72 -20.64
CA ALA A 90 -10.36 12.50 -19.95
C ALA A 90 -11.21 11.65 -19.01
N GLY A 91 -11.71 12.26 -17.93
CA GLY A 91 -12.64 11.63 -17.01
C GLY A 91 -12.00 10.66 -16.03
N GLN A 92 -12.62 9.52 -15.84
CA GLN A 92 -12.23 8.47 -14.89
C GLN A 92 -12.77 7.12 -15.37
N PRO A 93 -12.22 5.97 -14.89
CA PRO A 93 -12.75 4.64 -15.23
C PRO A 93 -14.17 4.45 -14.71
N THR A 94 -14.94 3.63 -15.40
CA THR A 94 -16.25 3.17 -14.93
C THR A 94 -16.11 2.00 -13.96
N ASN A 95 -17.13 1.76 -13.14
CA ASN A 95 -17.16 0.58 -12.26
C ASN A 95 -17.12 -0.74 -13.07
N SER A 96 -17.72 -0.77 -14.27
CA SER A 96 -17.68 -1.94 -15.15
C SER A 96 -16.25 -2.25 -15.60
N GLU A 97 -15.49 -1.24 -16.02
CA GLU A 97 -14.08 -1.39 -16.37
C GLU A 97 -13.26 -1.87 -15.18
N LEU A 98 -13.51 -1.34 -13.97
CA LEU A 98 -12.78 -1.70 -12.75
C LEU A 98 -13.14 -3.10 -12.20
N LYS A 99 -14.24 -3.72 -12.64
CA LYS A 99 -14.55 -5.14 -12.34
C LYS A 99 -13.77 -6.11 -13.21
N ASN A 100 -13.23 -5.65 -14.35
CA ASN A 100 -12.34 -6.47 -15.16
C ASN A 100 -11.00 -6.65 -14.44
N PRO A 101 -10.54 -7.89 -14.16
CA PRO A 101 -9.32 -8.15 -13.38
C PRO A 101 -8.06 -7.51 -13.98
N GLU A 102 -7.84 -7.65 -15.27
CA GLU A 102 -6.66 -7.10 -15.95
C GLU A 102 -6.64 -5.58 -15.89
N ARG A 103 -7.79 -4.94 -16.14
CA ARG A 103 -7.93 -3.49 -16.05
C ARG A 103 -7.71 -3.00 -14.61
N ASN A 104 -8.31 -3.67 -13.63
CA ASN A 104 -8.18 -3.31 -12.21
C ASN A 104 -6.74 -3.37 -11.73
N ILE A 105 -6.05 -4.49 -12.00
CA ILE A 105 -4.65 -4.69 -11.60
C ILE A 105 -3.73 -3.70 -12.33
N SER A 106 -3.94 -3.46 -13.63
CA SER A 106 -3.16 -2.47 -14.38
C SER A 106 -3.33 -1.05 -13.81
N VAL A 107 -4.56 -0.64 -13.48
CA VAL A 107 -4.82 0.68 -12.88
C VAL A 107 -4.18 0.77 -11.49
N GLY A 108 -4.27 -0.28 -10.67
CA GLY A 108 -3.65 -0.31 -9.34
C GLY A 108 -2.12 -0.22 -9.41
N ALA A 109 -1.50 -0.97 -10.32
CA ALA A 109 -0.05 -0.92 -10.56
C ALA A 109 0.40 0.46 -11.08
N ALA A 110 -0.37 1.04 -12.01
CA ALA A 110 -0.13 2.40 -12.50
C ALA A 110 -0.18 3.43 -11.37
N TYR A 111 -1.17 3.31 -10.47
CA TYR A 111 -1.28 4.20 -9.32
C TYR A 111 -0.12 4.06 -8.34
N LEU A 112 0.33 2.83 -8.04
CA LEU A 112 1.54 2.60 -7.24
C LEU A 112 2.78 3.24 -7.89
N SER A 113 2.94 3.12 -9.21
CA SER A 113 4.03 3.76 -9.95
C SER A 113 3.96 5.30 -9.88
N ILE A 114 2.76 5.88 -9.92
CA ILE A 114 2.55 7.33 -9.74
C ILE A 114 2.99 7.77 -8.33
N LEU A 115 2.64 7.00 -7.30
CA LEU A 115 3.04 7.28 -5.92
C LEU A 115 4.55 7.21 -5.75
N GLU A 116 5.19 6.16 -6.25
CA GLU A 116 6.64 5.93 -6.15
C GLU A 116 7.45 7.02 -6.84
N LYS A 117 7.12 7.31 -8.10
CA LYS A 117 7.85 8.26 -8.95
C LYS A 117 7.49 9.73 -8.71
N GLY A 118 6.42 9.97 -7.97
CA GLY A 118 5.93 11.29 -7.62
C GLY A 118 6.17 11.63 -6.15
N PRO A 119 5.13 11.56 -5.29
CA PRO A 119 5.23 12.03 -3.91
C PRO A 119 6.27 11.29 -3.06
N LEU A 120 6.52 10.01 -3.31
CA LEU A 120 7.46 9.19 -2.55
C LEU A 120 8.87 9.13 -3.17
N ALA A 121 9.07 9.78 -4.32
CA ALA A 121 10.38 9.78 -4.97
C ALA A 121 11.47 10.32 -4.04
N GLY A 122 12.60 9.59 -3.96
CA GLY A 122 13.71 9.92 -3.07
C GLY A 122 13.81 9.06 -1.81
N ILE A 123 12.82 8.21 -1.51
CA ILE A 123 12.98 7.14 -0.52
C ILE A 123 13.98 6.12 -1.08
N GLN A 124 15.03 5.83 -0.31
CA GLN A 124 16.19 5.06 -0.79
C GLN A 124 16.12 3.58 -0.42
N ASP A 125 15.67 3.26 0.78
CA ASP A 125 15.54 1.88 1.23
C ASP A 125 14.34 1.21 0.55
N PRO A 126 14.52 0.07 -0.14
CA PRO A 126 13.46 -0.59 -0.90
C PRO A 126 12.35 -1.17 -0.01
N GLU A 127 12.66 -1.62 1.21
CA GLU A 127 11.65 -2.15 2.14
C GLU A 127 10.82 -1.01 2.73
N VAL A 128 11.45 0.11 3.08
CA VAL A 128 10.76 1.33 3.51
C VAL A 128 9.92 1.92 2.38
N MET A 129 10.41 1.90 1.14
CA MET A 129 9.62 2.32 -0.03
C MET A 129 8.39 1.44 -0.21
N GLN A 130 8.53 0.12 -0.09
CA GLN A 130 7.41 -0.82 -0.20
C GLN A 130 6.34 -0.56 0.87
N ASP A 131 6.75 -0.34 2.12
CA ASP A 131 5.85 -0.03 3.22
C ASP A 131 5.19 1.36 3.03
N ALA A 132 5.95 2.36 2.55
CA ALA A 132 5.43 3.68 2.23
C ALA A 132 4.41 3.65 1.08
N LEU A 133 4.65 2.83 0.04
CA LEU A 133 3.70 2.58 -1.04
C LEU A 133 2.40 1.96 -0.51
N ALA A 134 2.50 0.94 0.34
CA ALA A 134 1.34 0.28 0.94
C ALA A 134 0.49 1.27 1.74
N VAL A 135 1.09 2.03 2.65
CA VAL A 135 0.38 3.05 3.46
C VAL A 135 -0.24 4.13 2.57
N SER A 136 0.52 4.62 1.59
CA SER A 136 0.07 5.68 0.69
C SER A 136 -1.05 5.24 -0.24
N TYR A 137 -1.04 3.98 -0.68
CA TYR A 137 -2.09 3.41 -1.51
C TYR A 137 -3.47 3.50 -0.83
N ALA A 138 -3.53 3.09 0.44
CA ALA A 138 -4.79 3.05 1.20
C ALA A 138 -5.18 4.41 1.81
N ASN A 139 -4.21 5.24 2.19
CA ASN A 139 -4.45 6.43 3.02
C ASN A 139 -3.98 7.74 2.38
N GLY A 140 -3.37 7.67 1.20
CA GLY A 140 -2.82 8.82 0.49
C GLY A 140 -1.41 9.22 0.95
N ALA A 141 -0.52 9.47 -0.02
CA ALA A 141 0.87 9.86 0.26
C ALA A 141 0.99 11.19 1.03
N GLY A 142 0.05 12.11 0.81
CA GLY A 142 0.05 13.38 1.54
C GLY A 142 -0.13 13.22 3.05
N ALA A 143 -0.98 12.29 3.50
CA ALA A 143 -1.16 12.01 4.92
C ALA A 143 0.11 11.41 5.53
N LEU A 144 0.73 10.44 4.84
CA LEU A 144 2.00 9.85 5.27
C LEU A 144 3.10 10.91 5.38
N LEU A 145 3.34 11.68 4.32
CA LEU A 145 4.42 12.66 4.30
C LEU A 145 4.24 13.73 5.39
N ARG A 146 3.02 14.25 5.57
CA ARG A 146 2.73 15.25 6.61
C ARG A 146 2.91 14.72 8.03
N SER A 147 2.84 13.42 8.26
CA SER A 147 3.16 12.85 9.57
C SER A 147 4.66 13.00 9.92
N PHE A 148 5.51 13.19 8.91
CA PHE A 148 6.94 13.46 9.09
C PHE A 148 7.29 14.96 9.06
N SER A 149 6.72 15.69 8.11
CA SER A 149 6.92 17.13 7.92
C SER A 149 5.88 17.72 6.99
N SER A 150 5.59 19.01 7.14
CA SER A 150 4.80 19.78 6.15
C SER A 150 5.55 20.01 4.83
N ASP A 151 6.90 20.03 4.90
CA ASP A 151 7.77 20.10 3.73
C ASP A 151 8.13 18.69 3.24
N ARG A 152 7.88 18.43 1.92
CA ARG A 152 8.10 17.11 1.33
C ARG A 152 9.57 16.67 1.38
N ALA A 153 10.51 17.56 1.06
CA ALA A 153 11.93 17.21 1.03
C ALA A 153 12.40 16.80 2.43
N THR A 154 12.02 17.57 3.45
CA THR A 154 12.27 17.25 4.86
C THR A 154 11.62 15.95 5.30
N ALA A 155 10.39 15.66 4.82
CA ALA A 155 9.73 14.39 5.10
C ALA A 155 10.52 13.20 4.55
N ILE A 156 10.96 13.27 3.29
CA ILE A 156 11.78 12.23 2.65
C ILE A 156 13.13 12.05 3.38
N GLU A 157 13.79 13.13 3.76
CA GLU A 157 15.03 13.05 4.56
C GLU A 157 14.82 12.33 5.89
N LYS A 158 13.70 12.60 6.58
CA LYS A 158 13.37 11.93 7.85
C LYS A 158 13.07 10.44 7.62
N ILE A 159 12.33 10.10 6.56
CA ILE A 159 12.04 8.71 6.18
C ILE A 159 13.34 7.95 5.90
N ASN A 160 14.28 8.54 5.17
CA ASN A 160 15.56 7.92 4.82
C ASN A 160 16.50 7.66 6.02
N LYS A 161 16.19 8.18 7.20
CA LYS A 161 16.92 7.89 8.44
C LYS A 161 16.36 6.68 9.20
N LEU A 162 15.26 6.11 8.74
CA LEU A 162 14.57 5.01 9.40
C LEU A 162 14.85 3.70 8.67
N ASP A 163 15.03 2.64 9.46
CA ASP A 163 14.83 1.28 8.98
C ASP A 163 13.32 0.95 8.94
N ARG A 164 13.01 -0.23 8.44
CA ARG A 164 11.63 -0.70 8.28
C ARG A 164 10.84 -0.74 9.60
N ASP A 165 11.47 -1.19 10.69
CA ASP A 165 10.82 -1.30 12.00
C ASP A 165 10.53 0.10 12.58
N ALA A 166 11.48 1.02 12.49
CA ALA A 166 11.30 2.41 12.90
C ALA A 166 10.24 3.13 12.07
N PHE A 167 10.16 2.85 10.75
CA PHE A 167 9.12 3.36 9.89
C PHE A 167 7.73 2.85 10.31
N PHE A 168 7.59 1.55 10.58
CA PHE A 168 6.35 0.99 11.10
C PHE A 168 5.92 1.65 12.41
N GLN A 169 6.85 1.82 13.35
CA GLN A 169 6.57 2.48 14.63
C GLN A 169 6.16 3.95 14.45
N HIS A 170 6.73 4.66 13.47
CA HIS A 170 6.29 6.00 13.14
C HIS A 170 4.85 6.00 12.62
N VAL A 171 4.49 5.08 11.71
CA VAL A 171 3.11 4.95 11.22
C VAL A 171 2.14 4.67 12.37
N VAL A 172 2.52 3.82 13.34
CA VAL A 172 1.69 3.53 14.53
C VAL A 172 1.44 4.78 15.37
N LYS A 173 2.46 5.62 15.57
CA LYS A 173 2.40 6.73 16.51
C LYS A 173 1.87 8.03 15.91
N GLU A 174 2.23 8.31 14.65
CA GLU A 174 2.13 9.65 14.06
C GLU A 174 1.17 9.71 12.86
N HIS A 175 0.79 8.56 12.24
CA HIS A 175 -0.08 8.61 11.07
C HIS A 175 -1.51 9.00 11.46
N PRO A 176 -2.14 10.02 10.80
CA PRO A 176 -3.46 10.53 11.20
C PRO A 176 -4.62 9.54 10.98
N ALA A 177 -4.47 8.60 10.05
CA ALA A 177 -5.49 7.57 9.80
C ALA A 177 -5.29 6.38 10.75
N ALA A 178 -6.22 6.17 11.66
CA ALA A 178 -6.15 5.12 12.68
C ALA A 178 -6.02 3.69 12.10
N GLN A 179 -6.50 3.46 10.87
CA GLN A 179 -6.41 2.17 10.18
C GLN A 179 -5.06 1.93 9.49
N ALA A 180 -4.22 2.95 9.30
CA ALA A 180 -2.97 2.82 8.54
C ALA A 180 -2.00 1.78 9.12
N PRO A 181 -1.75 1.72 10.45
CA PRO A 181 -0.89 0.70 11.03
C PRO A 181 -1.39 -0.73 10.79
N ARG A 182 -2.72 -0.93 10.93
CA ARG A 182 -3.32 -2.25 10.69
C ARG A 182 -3.23 -2.65 9.23
N TYR A 183 -3.43 -1.71 8.31
CA TYR A 183 -3.31 -1.97 6.88
C TYR A 183 -1.88 -2.40 6.53
N LEU A 184 -0.88 -1.64 6.96
CA LEU A 184 0.53 -1.96 6.73
C LEU A 184 0.90 -3.32 7.33
N TRP A 185 0.46 -3.60 8.56
CA TRP A 185 0.69 -4.91 9.19
C TRP A 185 0.11 -6.07 8.36
N LYS A 186 -1.12 -5.91 7.83
CA LYS A 186 -1.73 -6.93 6.95
C LYS A 186 -0.95 -7.13 5.65
N ILE A 187 -0.50 -6.04 5.02
CA ILE A 187 0.33 -6.13 3.80
C ILE A 187 1.60 -6.91 4.10
N ASN A 188 2.29 -6.60 5.21
CA ASN A 188 3.51 -7.30 5.57
C ASN A 188 3.26 -8.79 5.86
N LYS A 189 2.17 -9.12 6.56
CA LYS A 189 1.75 -10.51 6.76
C LYS A 189 1.41 -11.24 5.46
N ALA A 190 0.79 -10.56 4.49
CA ALA A 190 0.51 -11.14 3.18
C ALA A 190 1.80 -11.39 2.38
N LEU A 191 2.76 -10.47 2.44
CA LEU A 191 4.09 -10.65 1.82
C LEU A 191 4.86 -11.81 2.44
N ASP A 192 4.86 -11.94 3.77
CA ASP A 192 5.50 -13.05 4.49
C ASP A 192 4.89 -14.42 4.15
N ALA A 193 3.63 -14.46 3.73
CA ALA A 193 2.90 -15.68 3.37
C ALA A 193 3.01 -16.07 1.88
N MET A 194 3.76 -15.32 1.07
CA MET A 194 3.99 -15.62 -0.34
C MET A 194 5.21 -16.45 -0.61
#